data_32e69610d62986cab63aafc9be2a4c5c
#
_entry.id   32e69610d62986cab63aafc9be2a4c5c
#
_cell.length_a   1.000
_cell.length_b   1.000
_cell.length_c   1.000
_cell.angle_alpha   90.00
_cell.angle_beta   90.00
_cell.angle_gamma   90.00
#
_symmetry.space_group_name_H-M   'P 1'
#
loop_
_entity.id
_entity.type
_entity.pdbx_description
1 polymer ?
#
loop_
_entity_poly.entity_id
_entity_poly.type
_entity_poly.pdbx_seq_one_letter_code
_entity_poly.pdbx_strand_id
1 'polypeptide(L)'
;MEKVLERSEVKKENTWDVESIYQNVEDWQKDYTECRKEITYLEGQKEEFLKNAKNFKEFILLSDKVERQLEKIYVYANLKNNEDMANTKYQELLGKGSNLYQEYSEKTNFVVPLILKEDKKKIESYIESEKELIPFRHTIEDILRYQGHNLSEVEEKVVAAYNTVLSSASKTADMLMDADMRFGNIKDEDGREVELTQSNYGIYIQIGRASCRERV
;
A
#
# COMPACT_ATOMS: atom_id res chain seq x y z
N MET A 1 -1.25 17.40 -31.98
CA MET A 1 -1.05 16.45 -30.88
C MET A 1 0.30 15.79 -31.07
N GLU A 2 1.19 15.84 -30.08
CA GLU A 2 2.36 15.00 -30.12
C GLU A 2 1.94 13.54 -30.01
N LYS A 3 2.56 12.68 -30.80
CA LYS A 3 2.33 11.22 -30.78
C LYS A 3 2.66 10.70 -29.38
N VAL A 4 1.73 9.94 -28.80
CA VAL A 4 2.04 9.16 -27.58
C VAL A 4 3.08 8.11 -27.97
N LEU A 5 4.25 8.16 -27.32
CA LEU A 5 5.35 7.24 -27.60
C LEU A 5 5.03 5.86 -27.01
N GLU A 6 5.32 4.81 -27.77
CA GLU A 6 5.38 3.46 -27.23
C GLU A 6 6.55 3.32 -26.24
N ARG A 7 6.45 2.40 -25.28
CA ARG A 7 7.48 2.20 -24.25
C ARG A 7 8.89 2.03 -24.84
N SER A 8 9.01 1.33 -25.96
CA SER A 8 10.28 1.11 -26.68
C SER A 8 10.87 2.37 -27.34
N GLU A 9 10.04 3.39 -27.56
CA GLU A 9 10.44 4.67 -28.16
C GLU A 9 10.90 5.68 -27.08
N VAL A 10 10.61 5.41 -25.78
CA VAL A 10 11.00 6.30 -24.69
C VAL A 10 12.48 6.15 -24.38
N LYS A 11 13.20 7.28 -24.35
CA LYS A 11 14.63 7.28 -24.00
C LYS A 11 14.84 6.81 -22.56
N LYS A 12 15.91 6.04 -22.32
CA LYS A 12 16.23 5.50 -21.00
C LYS A 12 16.35 6.58 -19.91
N GLU A 13 16.84 7.75 -20.23
CA GLU A 13 16.93 8.91 -19.33
C GLU A 13 15.58 9.41 -18.80
N ASN A 14 14.48 9.09 -19.50
CA ASN A 14 13.10 9.44 -19.14
C ASN A 14 12.34 8.26 -18.53
N THR A 15 13.04 7.22 -18.09
CA THR A 15 12.44 6.03 -17.45
C THR A 15 12.92 5.89 -16.02
N TRP A 16 12.16 5.20 -15.20
CA TRP A 16 12.60 4.87 -13.84
C TRP A 16 13.75 3.87 -13.87
N ASP A 17 14.71 4.05 -12.97
CA ASP A 17 15.80 3.09 -12.74
C ASP A 17 15.34 1.97 -11.79
N VAL A 18 14.45 1.12 -12.29
CA VAL A 18 13.87 0.01 -11.51
C VAL A 18 14.92 -1.05 -11.20
N GLU A 19 15.94 -1.18 -12.05
CA GLU A 19 17.06 -2.09 -11.85
C GLU A 19 17.93 -1.71 -10.63
N SER A 20 17.84 -0.49 -10.11
CA SER A 20 18.47 -0.10 -8.83
C SER A 20 17.86 -0.81 -7.62
N ILE A 21 16.62 -1.30 -7.72
CA ILE A 21 15.93 -2.06 -6.65
C ILE A 21 16.35 -3.53 -6.69
N TYR A 22 16.18 -4.19 -7.85
CA TYR A 22 16.67 -5.52 -8.15
C TYR A 22 17.21 -5.54 -9.57
N GLN A 23 18.43 -6.08 -9.75
CA GLN A 23 19.08 -6.11 -11.05
C GLN A 23 18.34 -6.96 -12.08
N ASN A 24 17.63 -8.00 -11.61
CA ASN A 24 16.87 -8.95 -12.43
C ASN A 24 15.76 -9.61 -11.60
N VAL A 25 14.89 -10.34 -12.30
CA VAL A 25 13.76 -11.06 -11.69
C VAL A 25 14.22 -12.22 -10.81
N GLU A 26 15.38 -12.83 -11.11
CA GLU A 26 15.95 -13.93 -10.33
C GLU A 26 16.34 -13.46 -8.91
N ASP A 27 16.92 -12.28 -8.77
CA ASP A 27 17.27 -11.71 -7.47
C ASP A 27 16.01 -11.30 -6.68
N TRP A 28 15.01 -10.76 -7.37
CA TRP A 28 13.68 -10.53 -6.79
C TRP A 28 13.05 -11.84 -6.29
N GLN A 29 13.12 -12.92 -7.05
CA GLN A 29 12.53 -14.22 -6.68
C GLN A 29 13.24 -14.86 -5.48
N LYS A 30 14.55 -14.67 -5.33
CA LYS A 30 15.30 -15.13 -4.14
C LYS A 30 14.81 -14.39 -2.90
N ASP A 31 14.74 -13.07 -2.99
CA ASP A 31 14.32 -12.21 -1.87
C ASP A 31 12.86 -12.46 -1.49
N TYR A 32 11.97 -12.65 -2.47
CA TYR A 32 10.59 -13.09 -2.26
C TYR A 32 10.52 -14.41 -1.46
N THR A 33 11.34 -15.38 -1.85
CA THR A 33 11.32 -16.71 -1.20
C THR A 33 11.86 -16.65 0.23
N GLU A 34 12.87 -15.81 0.48
CA GLU A 34 13.42 -15.59 1.82
C GLU A 34 12.44 -14.84 2.72
N CYS A 35 11.87 -13.75 2.23
CA CYS A 35 10.86 -12.97 2.93
C CYS A 35 9.68 -13.85 3.37
N ARG A 36 9.17 -14.72 2.50
CA ARG A 36 8.08 -15.64 2.81
C ARG A 36 8.42 -16.63 3.93
N LYS A 37 9.67 -17.08 4.02
CA LYS A 37 10.13 -17.93 5.14
C LYS A 37 10.17 -17.15 6.46
N GLU A 38 10.65 -15.91 6.42
CA GLU A 38 10.70 -15.05 7.59
C GLU A 38 9.29 -14.68 8.09
N ILE A 39 8.33 -14.44 7.18
CA ILE A 39 6.91 -14.27 7.53
C ILE A 39 6.36 -15.48 8.26
N THR A 40 6.67 -16.69 7.77
CA THR A 40 6.24 -17.94 8.43
C THR A 40 6.91 -18.11 9.81
N TYR A 41 8.15 -17.67 9.94
CA TYR A 41 8.84 -17.69 11.22
C TYR A 41 8.19 -16.71 12.23
N LEU A 42 7.83 -15.49 11.79
CA LEU A 42 7.11 -14.52 12.63
C LEU A 42 5.79 -15.08 13.17
N GLU A 43 5.00 -15.75 12.32
CA GLU A 43 3.78 -16.43 12.75
C GLU A 43 4.04 -17.43 13.89
N GLY A 44 5.11 -18.19 13.78
CA GLY A 44 5.53 -19.16 14.78
C GLY A 44 5.96 -18.55 16.13
N GLN A 45 6.25 -17.25 16.18
CA GLN A 45 6.62 -16.55 17.40
C GLN A 45 5.44 -16.05 18.23
N LYS A 46 4.20 -16.28 17.81
CA LYS A 46 2.98 -15.76 18.44
C LYS A 46 2.92 -15.97 19.96
N GLU A 47 3.29 -17.15 20.44
CA GLU A 47 3.25 -17.49 21.87
C GLU A 47 4.51 -17.05 22.63
N GLU A 48 5.58 -16.69 21.91
CA GLU A 48 6.90 -16.44 22.51
C GLU A 48 7.27 -14.96 22.60
N PHE A 49 6.79 -14.13 21.64
CA PHE A 49 7.34 -12.77 21.44
C PHE A 49 7.10 -11.82 22.64
N LEU A 50 6.04 -12.01 23.42
CA LEU A 50 5.72 -11.17 24.61
C LEU A 50 6.20 -11.78 25.95
N LYS A 51 6.91 -12.92 25.94
CA LYS A 51 7.35 -13.57 27.18
C LYS A 51 8.39 -12.75 27.95
N ASN A 52 9.27 -12.08 27.26
CA ASN A 52 10.32 -11.24 27.85
C ASN A 52 10.78 -10.16 26.88
N ALA A 53 11.54 -9.18 27.38
CA ALA A 53 12.02 -8.04 26.60
C ALA A 53 12.90 -8.45 25.41
N LYS A 54 13.74 -9.48 25.57
CA LYS A 54 14.61 -9.99 24.50
C LYS A 54 13.80 -10.53 23.34
N ASN A 55 12.82 -11.39 23.61
CA ASN A 55 11.97 -11.96 22.59
C ASN A 55 11.13 -10.87 21.87
N PHE A 56 10.63 -9.91 22.65
CA PHE A 56 9.89 -8.78 22.10
C PHE A 56 10.76 -7.96 21.14
N LYS A 57 11.98 -7.62 21.55
CA LYS A 57 12.95 -6.94 20.70
C LYS A 57 13.24 -7.72 19.42
N GLU A 58 13.60 -8.99 19.53
CA GLU A 58 13.94 -9.83 18.36
C GLU A 58 12.77 -9.90 17.38
N PHE A 59 11.54 -10.00 17.88
CA PHE A 59 10.33 -9.99 17.05
C PHE A 59 10.14 -8.65 16.35
N ILE A 60 10.21 -7.52 17.05
CA ILE A 60 10.01 -6.18 16.47
C ILE A 60 11.07 -5.88 15.40
N LEU A 61 12.34 -6.21 15.66
CA LEU A 61 13.42 -5.99 14.69
C LEU A 61 13.28 -6.87 13.45
N LEU A 62 12.84 -8.11 13.63
CA LEU A 62 12.58 -8.99 12.49
C LEU A 62 11.36 -8.53 11.70
N SER A 63 10.30 -8.09 12.37
CA SER A 63 9.09 -7.55 11.73
C SER A 63 9.44 -6.33 10.86
N ASP A 64 10.18 -5.36 11.39
CA ASP A 64 10.65 -4.19 10.64
C ASP A 64 11.52 -4.59 9.42
N LYS A 65 12.42 -5.55 9.59
CA LYS A 65 13.22 -6.08 8.47
C LYS A 65 12.34 -6.68 7.38
N VAL A 66 11.37 -7.52 7.78
CA VAL A 66 10.44 -8.20 6.86
C VAL A 66 9.55 -7.18 6.14
N GLU A 67 9.05 -6.17 6.85
CA GLU A 67 8.22 -5.10 6.25
C GLU A 67 9.00 -4.32 5.18
N ARG A 68 10.24 -3.93 5.45
CA ARG A 68 11.11 -3.25 4.47
C ARG A 68 11.41 -4.11 3.26
N GLN A 69 11.64 -5.40 3.47
CA GLN A 69 11.89 -6.34 2.39
C GLN A 69 10.63 -6.55 1.55
N LEU A 70 9.49 -6.68 2.18
CA LEU A 70 8.19 -6.83 1.56
C LEU A 70 7.82 -5.60 0.71
N GLU A 71 8.05 -4.40 1.25
CA GLU A 71 7.87 -3.15 0.52
C GLU A 71 8.73 -3.10 -0.74
N LYS A 72 10.01 -3.45 -0.61
CA LYS A 72 10.95 -3.50 -1.74
C LYS A 72 10.50 -4.48 -2.83
N ILE A 73 10.03 -5.67 -2.43
CA ILE A 73 9.49 -6.70 -3.33
C ILE A 73 8.27 -6.17 -4.08
N TYR A 74 7.33 -5.55 -3.35
CA TYR A 74 6.10 -5.02 -3.92
C TYR A 74 6.36 -3.84 -4.86
N VAL A 75 7.18 -2.87 -4.43
CA VAL A 75 7.48 -1.66 -5.22
C VAL A 75 8.14 -2.03 -6.55
N TYR A 76 9.11 -2.94 -6.56
CA TYR A 76 9.70 -3.41 -7.81
C TYR A 76 8.67 -4.01 -8.76
N ALA A 77 7.85 -4.94 -8.25
CA ALA A 77 6.82 -5.60 -9.06
C ALA A 77 5.78 -4.61 -9.60
N ASN A 78 5.38 -3.63 -8.78
CA ASN A 78 4.44 -2.58 -9.17
C ASN A 78 5.03 -1.64 -10.24
N LEU A 79 6.28 -1.22 -10.08
CA LEU A 79 6.96 -0.38 -11.07
C LEU A 79 7.14 -1.12 -12.40
N LYS A 80 7.54 -2.40 -12.38
CA LYS A 80 7.63 -3.23 -13.60
C LYS A 80 6.27 -3.39 -14.28
N ASN A 81 5.20 -3.61 -13.53
CA ASN A 81 3.86 -3.67 -14.11
C ASN A 81 3.44 -2.33 -14.73
N ASN A 82 3.76 -1.21 -14.09
CA ASN A 82 3.41 0.12 -14.61
C ASN A 82 4.28 0.53 -15.83
N GLU A 83 5.45 -0.07 -16.01
CA GLU A 83 6.25 0.11 -17.24
C GLU A 83 5.55 -0.49 -18.47
N ASP A 84 4.91 -1.65 -18.32
CA ASP A 84 4.20 -2.35 -19.39
C ASP A 84 3.07 -3.21 -18.80
N MET A 85 1.88 -2.62 -18.70
CA MET A 85 0.70 -3.26 -18.11
C MET A 85 0.16 -4.42 -18.95
N ALA A 86 0.54 -4.52 -20.23
CA ALA A 86 0.16 -5.64 -21.09
C ALA A 86 1.06 -6.88 -20.92
N ASN A 87 2.19 -6.72 -20.23
CA ASN A 87 3.16 -7.79 -20.01
C ASN A 87 2.68 -8.75 -18.90
N THR A 88 2.29 -9.95 -19.31
CA THR A 88 1.77 -10.99 -18.39
C THR A 88 2.74 -11.40 -17.30
N LYS A 89 4.07 -11.37 -17.57
CA LYS A 89 5.09 -11.65 -16.55
C LYS A 89 5.12 -10.58 -15.46
N TYR A 90 4.95 -9.31 -15.82
CA TYR A 90 4.92 -8.23 -14.84
C TYR A 90 3.63 -8.23 -14.02
N GLN A 91 2.50 -8.58 -14.64
CA GLN A 91 1.24 -8.83 -13.93
C GLN A 91 1.38 -9.98 -12.92
N GLU A 92 2.08 -11.07 -13.30
CA GLU A 92 2.36 -12.19 -12.38
C GLU A 92 3.23 -11.76 -11.20
N LEU A 93 4.30 -10.96 -11.43
CA LEU A 93 5.14 -10.44 -10.37
C LEU A 93 4.34 -9.59 -9.39
N LEU A 94 3.51 -8.67 -9.90
CA LEU A 94 2.64 -7.83 -9.07
C LEU A 94 1.65 -8.66 -8.26
N GLY A 95 1.04 -9.68 -8.87
CA GLY A 95 0.17 -10.62 -8.18
C GLY A 95 0.88 -11.36 -7.04
N LYS A 96 2.09 -11.86 -7.26
CA LYS A 96 2.91 -12.48 -6.22
C LYS A 96 3.26 -11.51 -5.09
N GLY A 97 3.68 -10.28 -5.41
CA GLY A 97 3.99 -9.25 -4.41
C GLY A 97 2.78 -8.90 -3.55
N SER A 98 1.61 -8.70 -4.18
CA SER A 98 0.36 -8.41 -3.48
C SER A 98 -0.08 -9.56 -2.57
N ASN A 99 0.02 -10.80 -3.05
CA ASN A 99 -0.32 -11.98 -2.25
C ASN A 99 0.62 -12.14 -1.05
N LEU A 100 1.91 -11.81 -1.20
CA LEU A 100 2.86 -11.86 -0.09
C LEU A 100 2.53 -10.82 0.99
N TYR A 101 2.07 -9.63 0.59
CA TYR A 101 1.57 -8.60 1.50
C TYR A 101 0.36 -9.09 2.30
N GLN A 102 -0.58 -9.73 1.60
CA GLN A 102 -1.76 -10.30 2.26
C GLN A 102 -1.35 -11.43 3.22
N GLU A 103 -0.46 -12.34 2.80
CA GLU A 103 0.07 -13.42 3.66
C GLU A 103 0.73 -12.85 4.93
N TYR A 104 1.53 -11.78 4.80
CA TYR A 104 2.13 -11.10 5.94
C TYR A 104 1.07 -10.55 6.90
N SER A 105 0.10 -9.80 6.36
CA SER A 105 -1.00 -9.22 7.16
C SER A 105 -1.80 -10.29 7.92
N GLU A 106 -2.14 -11.39 7.26
CA GLU A 106 -2.88 -12.50 7.88
C GLU A 106 -2.08 -13.19 8.99
N LYS A 107 -0.78 -13.44 8.74
CA LYS A 107 0.09 -14.16 9.68
C LYS A 107 0.55 -13.33 10.87
N THR A 108 0.53 -12.00 10.75
CA THR A 108 0.94 -11.08 11.83
C THR A 108 -0.22 -10.34 12.49
N ASN A 109 -1.46 -10.61 12.11
CA ASN A 109 -2.67 -9.95 12.64
C ASN A 109 -2.84 -10.07 14.16
N PHE A 110 -2.19 -11.04 14.79
CA PHE A 110 -2.22 -11.26 16.24
C PHE A 110 -1.39 -10.25 17.04
N VAL A 111 -0.46 -9.54 16.40
CA VAL A 111 0.57 -8.72 17.09
C VAL A 111 -0.08 -7.59 17.88
N VAL A 112 -0.86 -6.76 17.22
CA VAL A 112 -1.52 -5.60 17.84
C VAL A 112 -2.50 -6.06 18.95
N PRO A 113 -3.42 -7.01 18.73
CA PRO A 113 -4.31 -7.50 19.77
C PRO A 113 -3.60 -8.08 21.00
N LEU A 114 -2.46 -8.75 20.82
CA LEU A 114 -1.71 -9.30 21.94
C LEU A 114 -0.96 -8.21 22.73
N ILE A 115 -0.37 -7.22 22.06
CA ILE A 115 0.23 -6.06 22.72
C ILE A 115 -0.82 -5.29 23.53
N LEU A 116 -2.02 -5.10 23.00
CA LEU A 116 -3.13 -4.40 23.68
C LEU A 116 -3.69 -5.14 24.88
N LYS A 117 -3.54 -6.47 24.96
CA LYS A 117 -3.92 -7.28 26.12
C LYS A 117 -2.91 -7.25 27.25
N GLU A 118 -1.66 -6.88 26.97
CA GLU A 118 -0.60 -6.83 27.97
C GLU A 118 -0.69 -5.58 28.85
N ASP A 119 -0.08 -5.65 30.04
CA ASP A 119 0.06 -4.46 30.89
C ASP A 119 0.97 -3.43 30.20
N LYS A 120 0.48 -2.21 30.07
CA LYS A 120 1.22 -1.09 29.48
C LYS A 120 2.59 -0.90 30.13
N LYS A 121 2.67 -1.00 31.46
CA LYS A 121 3.95 -0.87 32.20
C LYS A 121 4.95 -1.98 31.84
N LYS A 122 4.45 -3.19 31.56
CA LYS A 122 5.30 -4.30 31.12
C LYS A 122 5.94 -3.98 29.77
N ILE A 123 5.15 -3.51 28.78
CA ILE A 123 5.67 -3.14 27.46
C ILE A 123 6.64 -1.95 27.55
N GLU A 124 6.30 -0.93 28.35
CA GLU A 124 7.19 0.21 28.60
C GLU A 124 8.53 -0.24 29.20
N SER A 125 8.51 -1.18 30.16
CA SER A 125 9.73 -1.74 30.74
C SER A 125 10.60 -2.48 29.73
N TYR A 126 10.00 -3.13 28.71
CA TYR A 126 10.73 -3.77 27.63
C TYR A 126 11.47 -2.75 26.76
N ILE A 127 10.80 -1.62 26.43
CA ILE A 127 11.41 -0.54 25.65
C ILE A 127 12.57 0.11 26.41
N GLU A 128 12.45 0.24 27.74
CA GLU A 128 13.50 0.82 28.57
C GLU A 128 14.71 -0.10 28.75
N SER A 129 14.48 -1.41 28.80
CA SER A 129 15.55 -2.40 29.00
C SER A 129 16.34 -2.69 27.71
N GLU A 130 15.75 -2.51 26.53
CA GLU A 130 16.35 -2.85 25.25
C GLU A 130 16.50 -1.59 24.35
N LYS A 131 17.75 -1.08 24.27
CA LYS A 131 18.05 0.17 23.52
C LYS A 131 17.64 0.13 22.07
N GLU A 132 17.67 -1.04 21.43
CA GLU A 132 17.28 -1.24 20.03
C GLU A 132 15.78 -1.05 19.80
N LEU A 133 14.96 -1.06 20.87
CA LEU A 133 13.52 -0.73 20.78
C LEU A 133 13.22 0.78 20.82
N ILE A 134 14.21 1.61 21.19
CA ILE A 134 13.98 3.08 21.28
C ILE A 134 13.46 3.68 19.97
N PRO A 135 13.96 3.32 18.78
CA PRO A 135 13.40 3.84 17.51
C PRO A 135 11.93 3.48 17.31
N PHE A 136 11.47 2.37 17.87
CA PHE A 136 10.09 1.87 17.74
C PHE A 136 9.17 2.36 18.86
N ARG A 137 9.69 3.10 19.85
CA ARG A 137 8.92 3.60 21.00
C ARG A 137 7.62 4.29 20.56
N HIS A 138 7.70 5.22 19.62
CA HIS A 138 6.53 5.97 19.17
C HIS A 138 5.45 5.06 18.58
N THR A 139 5.82 4.14 17.71
CA THR A 139 4.89 3.19 17.09
C THR A 139 4.22 2.29 18.15
N ILE A 140 5.00 1.81 19.12
CA ILE A 140 4.48 0.96 20.20
C ILE A 140 3.55 1.76 21.12
N GLU A 141 3.92 3.00 21.49
CA GLU A 141 3.09 3.89 22.30
C GLU A 141 1.78 4.25 21.57
N ASP A 142 1.81 4.42 20.24
CA ASP A 142 0.60 4.66 19.45
C ASP A 142 -0.33 3.44 19.51
N ILE A 143 0.19 2.23 19.40
CA ILE A 143 -0.62 1.01 19.61
C ILE A 143 -1.24 1.05 21.01
N LEU A 144 -0.45 1.30 22.05
CA LEU A 144 -0.92 1.31 23.44
C LEU A 144 -1.97 2.39 23.75
N ARG A 145 -2.04 3.48 22.98
CA ARG A 145 -3.11 4.49 23.10
C ARG A 145 -4.50 3.94 22.82
N TYR A 146 -4.61 2.92 21.99
CA TYR A 146 -5.89 2.28 21.70
C TYR A 146 -6.33 1.31 22.80
N GLN A 147 -5.52 1.10 23.83
CA GLN A 147 -5.89 0.23 24.95
C GLN A 147 -7.14 0.78 25.64
N GLY A 148 -8.18 -0.04 25.75
CA GLY A 148 -9.49 0.37 26.27
C GLY A 148 -10.43 1.06 25.26
N HIS A 149 -9.98 1.29 24.04
CA HIS A 149 -10.79 1.84 22.95
C HIS A 149 -11.06 0.83 21.81
N ASN A 150 -10.69 -0.43 22.03
CA ASN A 150 -10.89 -1.48 21.04
C ASN A 150 -12.30 -2.07 21.18
N LEU A 151 -12.86 -2.42 20.04
CA LEU A 151 -14.06 -3.25 20.01
C LEU A 151 -13.75 -4.65 20.54
N SER A 152 -14.74 -5.33 21.10
CA SER A 152 -14.61 -6.75 21.40
C SER A 152 -14.48 -7.56 20.10
N GLU A 153 -13.95 -8.77 20.17
CA GLU A 153 -13.80 -9.66 19.01
C GLU A 153 -15.14 -9.89 18.27
N VAL A 154 -16.25 -9.91 19.01
CA VAL A 154 -17.58 -10.05 18.44
C VAL A 154 -18.02 -8.80 17.69
N GLU A 155 -17.76 -7.62 18.25
CA GLU A 155 -18.08 -6.34 17.62
C GLU A 155 -17.24 -6.11 16.37
N GLU A 156 -15.95 -6.45 16.40
CA GLU A 156 -15.06 -6.39 15.21
C GLU A 156 -15.56 -7.31 14.09
N LYS A 157 -15.99 -8.55 14.42
CA LYS A 157 -16.57 -9.46 13.42
C LYS A 157 -17.85 -8.89 12.80
N VAL A 158 -18.69 -8.23 13.59
CA VAL A 158 -19.90 -7.57 13.09
C VAL A 158 -19.52 -6.41 12.15
N VAL A 159 -18.60 -5.53 12.55
CA VAL A 159 -18.13 -4.42 11.71
C VAL A 159 -17.51 -4.94 10.42
N ALA A 160 -16.65 -5.97 10.50
CA ALA A 160 -16.04 -6.59 9.32
C ALA A 160 -17.08 -7.17 8.35
N ALA A 161 -18.15 -7.78 8.85
CA ALA A 161 -19.23 -8.29 8.00
C ALA A 161 -19.97 -7.17 7.24
N TYR A 162 -20.03 -5.96 7.80
CA TYR A 162 -20.62 -4.80 7.14
C TYR A 162 -19.69 -4.07 6.18
N ASN A 163 -18.39 -4.31 6.20
CA ASN A 163 -17.42 -3.58 5.36
C ASN A 163 -17.75 -3.61 3.87
N THR A 164 -18.24 -4.72 3.34
CA THR A 164 -18.64 -4.83 1.93
C THR A 164 -19.82 -3.90 1.62
N VAL A 165 -20.78 -3.80 2.53
CA VAL A 165 -21.94 -2.92 2.38
C VAL A 165 -21.50 -1.45 2.51
N LEU A 166 -20.69 -1.14 3.52
CA LEU A 166 -20.20 0.23 3.78
C LEU A 166 -19.35 0.76 2.61
N SER A 167 -18.55 -0.10 1.98
CA SER A 167 -17.73 0.27 0.81
C SER A 167 -18.51 0.34 -0.50
N SER A 168 -19.76 -0.15 -0.55
CA SER A 168 -20.55 -0.20 -1.79
C SER A 168 -20.90 1.19 -2.31
N ALA A 169 -21.19 2.14 -1.43
CA ALA A 169 -21.50 3.52 -1.80
C ALA A 169 -20.32 4.20 -2.51
N SER A 170 -19.10 4.06 -1.98
CA SER A 170 -17.89 4.58 -2.61
C SER A 170 -17.65 3.94 -3.97
N LYS A 171 -17.72 2.61 -4.06
CA LYS A 171 -17.55 1.90 -5.33
C LYS A 171 -18.59 2.31 -6.39
N THR A 172 -19.83 2.56 -5.96
CA THR A 172 -20.88 3.03 -6.87
C THR A 172 -20.59 4.45 -7.34
N ALA A 173 -20.13 5.33 -6.44
CA ALA A 173 -19.71 6.68 -6.81
C ALA A 173 -18.53 6.67 -7.78
N ASP A 174 -17.53 5.84 -7.53
CA ASP A 174 -16.36 5.69 -8.42
C ASP A 174 -16.79 5.21 -9.80
N MET A 175 -17.65 4.18 -9.88
CA MET A 175 -18.19 3.69 -11.16
C MET A 175 -18.99 4.77 -11.89
N LEU A 176 -19.82 5.53 -11.17
CA LEU A 176 -20.59 6.62 -11.76
C LEU A 176 -19.67 7.71 -12.32
N MET A 177 -18.68 8.15 -11.54
CA MET A 177 -17.80 9.25 -11.91
C MET A 177 -16.81 8.87 -13.02
N ASP A 178 -16.26 7.67 -12.96
CA ASP A 178 -15.15 7.27 -13.85
C ASP A 178 -15.65 6.57 -15.12
N ALA A 179 -16.76 5.81 -15.03
CA ALA A 179 -17.27 5.04 -16.18
C ALA A 179 -18.48 5.68 -16.87
N ASP A 180 -19.46 6.18 -16.10
CA ASP A 180 -20.75 6.58 -16.67
C ASP A 180 -20.88 8.09 -16.89
N MET A 181 -20.20 8.91 -16.08
CA MET A 181 -20.36 10.35 -16.14
C MET A 181 -19.72 10.93 -17.41
N ARG A 182 -20.51 11.70 -18.16
CA ARG A 182 -20.08 12.43 -19.34
C ARG A 182 -20.38 13.90 -19.16
N PHE A 183 -19.37 14.75 -19.36
CA PHE A 183 -19.48 16.19 -19.16
C PHE A 183 -19.86 16.95 -20.44
N GLY A 184 -20.03 16.23 -21.56
CA GLY A 184 -20.31 16.82 -22.86
C GLY A 184 -19.08 17.43 -23.54
N ASN A 185 -19.31 18.18 -24.62
CA ASN A 185 -18.25 18.77 -25.41
C ASN A 185 -18.16 20.28 -25.17
N ILE A 186 -16.93 20.79 -25.16
CA ILE A 186 -16.63 22.22 -25.14
C ILE A 186 -15.82 22.61 -26.38
N LYS A 187 -15.79 23.89 -26.72
CA LYS A 187 -14.89 24.41 -27.75
C LYS A 187 -13.59 24.88 -27.10
N ASP A 188 -12.46 24.36 -27.58
CA ASP A 188 -11.14 24.84 -27.19
C ASP A 188 -10.85 26.25 -27.73
N GLU A 189 -9.67 26.79 -27.46
CA GLU A 189 -9.25 28.13 -27.90
C GLU A 189 -9.11 28.25 -29.44
N ASP A 190 -8.90 27.12 -30.14
CA ASP A 190 -8.85 27.04 -31.62
C ASP A 190 -10.25 26.87 -32.21
N GLY A 191 -11.30 26.76 -31.36
CA GLY A 191 -12.68 26.54 -31.80
C GLY A 191 -13.01 25.08 -32.12
N ARG A 192 -12.13 24.13 -31.81
CA ARG A 192 -12.34 22.68 -31.99
C ARG A 192 -13.23 22.15 -30.89
N GLU A 193 -14.13 21.24 -31.27
CA GLU A 193 -14.97 20.54 -30.31
C GLU A 193 -14.16 19.44 -29.62
N VAL A 194 -14.14 19.45 -28.29
CA VAL A 194 -13.36 18.52 -27.43
C VAL A 194 -14.27 17.98 -26.35
N GLU A 195 -14.26 16.65 -26.14
CA GLU A 195 -14.97 16.03 -25.04
C GLU A 195 -14.31 16.46 -23.71
N LEU A 196 -15.11 16.98 -22.78
CA LEU A 196 -14.64 17.33 -21.45
C LEU A 196 -14.58 16.07 -20.57
N THR A 197 -13.46 15.91 -19.87
CA THR A 197 -13.23 14.82 -18.91
C THR A 197 -12.65 15.38 -17.62
N GLN A 198 -12.70 14.63 -16.54
CA GLN A 198 -12.03 15.02 -15.29
C GLN A 198 -10.53 15.28 -15.52
N SER A 199 -9.87 14.48 -16.34
CA SER A 199 -8.44 14.60 -16.62
C SER A 199 -8.05 15.87 -17.36
N ASN A 200 -8.90 16.36 -18.28
CA ASN A 200 -8.60 17.55 -19.09
C ASN A 200 -9.27 18.83 -18.57
N TYR A 201 -10.15 18.73 -17.56
CA TYR A 201 -10.82 19.87 -16.95
C TYR A 201 -9.85 20.96 -16.50
N GLY A 202 -8.77 20.57 -15.80
CA GLY A 202 -7.77 21.50 -15.29
C GLY A 202 -7.06 22.31 -16.38
N ILE A 203 -6.92 21.74 -17.58
CA ILE A 203 -6.34 22.41 -18.76
C ILE A 203 -7.27 23.51 -19.24
N TYR A 204 -8.55 23.18 -19.40
CA TYR A 204 -9.54 24.12 -19.98
C TYR A 204 -9.96 25.22 -19.02
N ILE A 205 -9.91 25.01 -17.70
CA ILE A 205 -10.20 26.06 -16.72
C ILE A 205 -9.09 27.10 -16.62
N GLN A 206 -7.87 26.77 -17.04
CA GLN A 206 -6.72 27.67 -17.07
C GLN A 206 -6.71 28.56 -18.33
N ILE A 207 -7.42 28.16 -19.36
CA ILE A 207 -7.59 28.95 -20.57
C ILE A 207 -8.48 30.16 -20.21
N GLY A 208 -7.90 31.36 -20.14
CA GLY A 208 -8.43 32.57 -19.54
C GLY A 208 -9.70 33.18 -20.17
N ARG A 209 -10.53 32.43 -20.89
CA ARG A 209 -11.81 32.91 -21.46
C ARG A 209 -12.96 32.67 -20.48
N ALA A 210 -13.67 33.75 -20.15
CA ALA A 210 -14.85 33.72 -19.29
C ALA A 210 -15.90 32.68 -19.80
N SER A 211 -16.08 32.51 -21.10
CA SER A 211 -17.02 31.56 -21.70
C SER A 211 -16.68 30.09 -21.43
N CYS A 212 -15.41 29.75 -21.16
CA CYS A 212 -15.02 28.40 -20.78
C CYS A 212 -15.26 28.13 -19.28
N ARG A 213 -15.16 29.18 -18.44
CA ARG A 213 -15.41 29.07 -17.00
C ARG A 213 -16.90 28.93 -16.65
N GLU A 214 -17.79 29.51 -17.47
CA GLU A 214 -19.24 29.47 -17.23
C GLU A 214 -19.91 28.18 -17.71
N ARG A 215 -19.24 27.37 -18.53
CA ARG A 215 -19.77 26.12 -19.10
C ARG A 215 -19.27 24.84 -18.42
N VAL A 216 -18.42 24.97 -17.45
CA VAL A 216 -17.90 23.93 -16.59
C VAL A 216 -18.44 24.16 -15.17
#